data_d232a17900eb2e41500e79b09138fa42
#
_entry.id   d232a17900eb2e41500e79b09138fa42
#
_cell.length_a   1.000
_cell.length_b   1.000
_cell.length_c   1.000
_cell.angle_alpha   90.00
_cell.angle_beta   90.00
_cell.angle_gamma   90.00
#
_symmetry.space_group_name_H-M   'P 1'
#
loop_
_entity.id
_entity.type
_entity.pdbx_description
1 polymer ?
#
loop_
_entity_poly.entity_id
_entity_poly.type
_entity_poly.pdbx_seq_one_letter_code
_entity_poly.pdbx_strand_id
1 'polypeptide(L)'
;MFFEYILIGACVGFISGFFGIGGGTVVVPVMMLFGYDVKYAIGISIMQMIFSSIFGSFVNFKSKMLDVAPALVLGLGGFCGALSSGFIVSYFSSKFLLGTLILVQIINLIKLFKTPTEPTGEPNESKILLFIVGLFVGAVAISVGIGGAVFVMPILISFLNYDIKKAVSTGLFFVIFSSSAGFLSLSAHGLVYYK
;
A
#
# COMPACT_ATOMS: atom_id res chain seq x y z
N MET A 1 13.88 7.02 -23.92
CA MET A 1 14.00 6.62 -22.50
C MET A 1 13.18 7.50 -21.56
N PHE A 2 13.46 8.81 -21.39
CA PHE A 2 12.71 9.65 -20.43
C PHE A 2 11.18 9.72 -20.72
N PHE A 3 10.79 9.86 -21.96
CA PHE A 3 9.39 9.90 -22.38
C PHE A 3 8.65 8.58 -22.16
N GLU A 4 9.31 7.46 -22.32
CA GLU A 4 8.75 6.12 -22.07
C GLU A 4 8.41 5.94 -20.58
N TYR A 5 9.30 6.36 -19.67
CA TYR A 5 9.05 6.29 -18.22
C TYR A 5 7.87 7.20 -17.79
N ILE A 6 7.74 8.38 -18.39
CA ILE A 6 6.59 9.26 -18.13
C ILE A 6 5.30 8.59 -18.58
N LEU A 7 5.27 7.98 -19.75
CA LEU A 7 4.08 7.33 -20.31
C LEU A 7 3.69 6.10 -19.48
N ILE A 8 4.66 5.29 -19.09
CA ILE A 8 4.47 4.15 -18.19
C ILE A 8 3.94 4.62 -16.84
N GLY A 9 4.55 5.64 -16.25
CA GLY A 9 4.11 6.21 -14.98
C GLY A 9 2.68 6.75 -15.03
N ALA A 10 2.30 7.41 -16.14
CA ALA A 10 0.96 7.90 -16.37
C ALA A 10 -0.06 6.75 -16.51
N CYS A 11 0.25 5.72 -17.29
CA CYS A 11 -0.60 4.54 -17.46
C CYS A 11 -0.78 3.78 -16.13
N VAL A 12 0.31 3.53 -15.43
CA VAL A 12 0.28 2.85 -14.12
C VAL A 12 -0.47 3.70 -13.09
N GLY A 13 -0.25 5.02 -13.08
CA GLY A 13 -0.95 5.93 -12.20
C GLY A 13 -2.46 5.97 -12.47
N PHE A 14 -2.87 5.97 -13.74
CA PHE A 14 -4.27 5.91 -14.15
C PHE A 14 -4.94 4.61 -13.71
N ILE A 15 -4.33 3.45 -14.02
CA ILE A 15 -4.83 2.12 -13.64
C ILE A 15 -4.94 2.01 -12.11
N SER A 16 -3.91 2.39 -11.42
CA SER A 16 -3.82 2.36 -9.98
C SER A 16 -4.86 3.26 -9.29
N GLY A 17 -5.06 4.47 -9.82
CA GLY A 17 -6.06 5.41 -9.34
C GLY A 17 -7.48 4.90 -9.56
N PHE A 18 -7.74 4.32 -10.74
CA PHE A 18 -9.04 3.77 -11.08
C PHE A 18 -9.44 2.58 -10.17
N PHE A 19 -8.50 1.69 -9.89
CA PHE A 19 -8.75 0.54 -9.00
C PHE A 19 -8.61 0.87 -7.51
N GLY A 20 -8.14 2.05 -7.13
CA GLY A 20 -7.92 2.43 -5.73
C GLY A 20 -6.86 1.60 -4.98
N ILE A 21 -5.97 0.93 -5.72
CA ILE A 21 -5.03 -0.06 -5.19
C ILE A 21 -3.72 0.60 -4.67
N GLY A 22 -3.56 1.92 -4.86
CA GLY A 22 -2.38 2.65 -4.39
C GLY A 22 -1.12 2.49 -5.24
N GLY A 23 -1.20 1.90 -6.42
CA GLY A 23 -0.13 1.88 -7.44
C GLY A 23 0.96 0.82 -7.27
N GLY A 24 1.31 0.48 -6.06
CA GLY A 24 2.43 -0.41 -5.78
C GLY A 24 2.31 -1.81 -6.39
N THR A 25 1.11 -2.35 -6.42
CA THR A 25 0.83 -3.68 -6.99
C THR A 25 1.16 -3.81 -8.47
N VAL A 26 1.13 -2.71 -9.21
CA VAL A 26 1.39 -2.68 -10.66
C VAL A 26 2.83 -2.24 -10.94
N VAL A 27 3.36 -1.28 -10.17
CA VAL A 27 4.70 -0.71 -10.40
C VAL A 27 5.80 -1.77 -10.25
N VAL A 28 5.76 -2.58 -9.18
CA VAL A 28 6.82 -3.57 -8.94
C VAL A 28 6.94 -4.57 -10.10
N PRO A 29 5.86 -5.25 -10.55
CA PRO A 29 5.96 -6.14 -11.70
C PRO A 29 6.41 -5.44 -12.99
N VAL A 30 5.93 -4.21 -13.24
CA VAL A 30 6.31 -3.45 -14.44
C VAL A 30 7.79 -3.11 -14.41
N MET A 31 8.34 -2.64 -13.29
CA MET A 31 9.76 -2.34 -13.17
C MET A 31 10.64 -3.59 -13.33
N MET A 32 10.16 -4.74 -12.86
CA MET A 32 10.86 -6.01 -13.08
C MET A 32 10.89 -6.41 -14.56
N LEU A 33 9.85 -6.16 -15.32
CA LEU A 33 9.83 -6.39 -16.78
C LEU A 33 10.88 -5.52 -17.52
N PHE A 34 11.20 -4.35 -16.96
CA PHE A 34 12.28 -3.48 -17.44
C PHE A 34 13.68 -3.91 -16.94
N GLY A 35 13.79 -5.04 -16.24
CA GLY A 35 15.06 -5.60 -15.80
C GLY A 35 15.59 -5.05 -14.47
N TYR A 36 14.78 -4.29 -13.71
CA TYR A 36 15.18 -3.85 -12.38
C TYR A 36 15.10 -5.00 -11.37
N ASP A 37 16.06 -5.04 -10.44
CA ASP A 37 15.95 -5.96 -9.29
C ASP A 37 14.73 -5.60 -8.42
N VAL A 38 14.13 -6.64 -7.83
CA VAL A 38 12.93 -6.50 -6.97
C VAL A 38 13.09 -5.44 -5.89
N LYS A 39 14.27 -5.37 -5.26
CA LYS A 39 14.51 -4.41 -4.16
C LYS A 39 14.45 -2.97 -4.64
N TYR A 40 15.02 -2.68 -5.81
CA TYR A 40 14.94 -1.35 -6.44
C TYR A 40 13.52 -1.04 -6.93
N ALA A 41 12.84 -2.05 -7.51
CA ALA A 41 11.45 -1.90 -7.93
C ALA A 41 10.53 -1.55 -6.76
N ILE A 42 10.74 -2.13 -5.58
CA ILE A 42 10.05 -1.79 -4.33
C ILE A 42 10.29 -0.31 -3.97
N GLY A 43 11.53 0.16 -4.01
CA GLY A 43 11.85 1.56 -3.72
C GLY A 43 11.15 2.56 -4.65
N ILE A 44 11.16 2.29 -5.96
CA ILE A 44 10.47 3.10 -6.98
C ILE A 44 8.95 3.11 -6.72
N SER A 45 8.40 1.95 -6.42
CA SER A 45 6.98 1.78 -6.12
C SER A 45 6.55 2.60 -4.90
N ILE A 46 7.32 2.56 -3.82
CA ILE A 46 7.03 3.31 -2.58
C ILE A 46 7.05 4.81 -2.85
N MET A 47 8.02 5.30 -3.62
CA MET A 47 8.09 6.72 -3.98
C MET A 47 6.85 7.15 -4.78
N GLN A 48 6.43 6.37 -5.76
CA GLN A 48 5.21 6.63 -6.54
C GLN A 48 3.96 6.62 -5.64
N MET A 49 3.89 5.70 -4.67
CA MET A 49 2.76 5.60 -3.75
C MET A 49 2.59 6.81 -2.84
N ILE A 50 3.67 7.48 -2.42
CA ILE A 50 3.58 8.72 -1.63
C ILE A 50 2.73 9.75 -2.38
N PHE A 51 3.08 10.01 -3.64
CA PHE A 51 2.36 11.01 -4.44
C PHE A 51 0.92 10.58 -4.74
N SER A 52 0.70 9.34 -5.19
CA SER A 52 -0.64 8.86 -5.54
C SER A 52 -1.57 8.83 -4.34
N SER A 53 -1.08 8.44 -3.16
CA SER A 53 -1.89 8.38 -1.94
C SER A 53 -2.24 9.77 -1.39
N ILE A 54 -1.35 10.76 -1.50
CA ILE A 54 -1.64 12.15 -1.13
C ILE A 54 -2.80 12.68 -1.99
N PHE A 55 -2.70 12.55 -3.32
CA PHE A 55 -3.75 13.00 -4.22
C PHE A 55 -5.07 12.25 -4.01
N GLY A 56 -5.03 10.92 -3.90
CA GLY A 56 -6.22 10.11 -3.66
C GLY A 56 -6.89 10.42 -2.32
N SER A 57 -6.11 10.59 -1.25
CA SER A 57 -6.65 10.96 0.06
C SER A 57 -7.23 12.36 0.07
N PHE A 58 -6.62 13.32 -0.64
CA PHE A 58 -7.17 14.67 -0.76
C PHE A 58 -8.56 14.67 -1.44
N VAL A 59 -8.71 13.92 -2.54
CA VAL A 59 -9.99 13.77 -3.24
C VAL A 59 -11.04 13.12 -2.33
N ASN A 60 -10.67 12.05 -1.61
CA ASN A 60 -11.58 11.34 -0.71
C ASN A 60 -11.97 12.18 0.51
N PHE A 61 -11.05 12.98 1.03
CA PHE A 61 -11.35 13.94 2.11
C PHE A 61 -12.35 15.00 1.66
N LYS A 62 -12.16 15.57 0.46
CA LYS A 62 -13.06 16.56 -0.12
C LYS A 62 -14.45 15.97 -0.41
N SER A 63 -14.52 14.70 -0.75
CA SER A 63 -15.77 13.95 -0.98
C SER A 63 -16.45 13.46 0.31
N LYS A 64 -15.92 13.80 1.49
CA LYS A 64 -16.42 13.37 2.82
C LYS A 64 -16.48 11.85 3.00
N MET A 65 -15.64 11.11 2.28
CA MET A 65 -15.55 9.65 2.38
C MET A 65 -14.48 9.17 3.38
N LEU A 66 -13.67 10.09 3.91
CA LEU A 66 -12.57 9.80 4.82
C LEU A 66 -12.92 10.18 6.25
N ASP A 67 -12.98 9.19 7.13
CA ASP A 67 -13.03 9.41 8.58
C ASP A 67 -11.59 9.56 9.10
N VAL A 68 -11.20 10.79 9.40
CA VAL A 68 -9.79 11.13 9.68
C VAL A 68 -9.27 10.48 10.97
N ALA A 69 -10.09 10.40 12.02
CA ALA A 69 -9.65 9.91 13.33
C ALA A 69 -9.21 8.43 13.30
N PRO A 70 -10.04 7.46 12.83
CA PRO A 70 -9.61 6.07 12.71
C PRO A 70 -8.50 5.88 11.66
N ALA A 71 -8.55 6.64 10.54
CA ALA A 71 -7.53 6.59 9.50
C ALA A 71 -6.15 7.03 10.02
N LEU A 72 -6.10 8.03 10.90
CA LEU A 72 -4.87 8.53 11.50
C LEU A 72 -4.24 7.51 12.46
N VAL A 73 -5.05 6.86 13.29
CA VAL A 73 -4.58 5.81 14.19
C VAL A 73 -4.00 4.63 13.41
N LEU A 74 -4.71 4.19 12.38
CA LEU A 74 -4.24 3.14 11.47
C LEU A 74 -2.95 3.56 10.75
N GLY A 75 -2.90 4.81 10.25
CA GLY A 75 -1.75 5.38 9.58
C GLY A 75 -0.50 5.46 10.47
N LEU A 76 -0.65 5.89 11.72
CA LEU A 76 0.44 5.92 12.70
C LEU A 76 0.97 4.50 13.00
N GLY A 77 0.09 3.51 13.15
CA GLY A 77 0.48 2.11 13.22
C GLY A 77 1.29 1.69 12.00
N GLY A 78 0.80 2.03 10.80
CA GLY A 78 1.47 1.77 9.53
C GLY A 78 2.83 2.46 9.40
N PHE A 79 2.95 3.68 9.90
CA PHE A 79 4.22 4.39 9.95
C PHE A 79 5.24 3.63 10.79
N CYS A 80 4.88 3.26 12.02
CA CYS A 80 5.74 2.50 12.92
C CYS A 80 6.13 1.14 12.32
N GLY A 81 5.18 0.42 11.71
CA GLY A 81 5.45 -0.86 11.07
C GLY A 81 6.37 -0.73 9.86
N ALA A 82 6.11 0.24 9.00
CA ALA A 82 6.88 0.47 7.78
C ALA A 82 8.33 0.89 8.03
N LEU A 83 8.66 1.45 9.19
CA LEU A 83 10.06 1.73 9.57
C LEU A 83 10.92 0.46 9.61
N SER A 84 10.34 -0.71 9.84
CA SER A 84 11.06 -1.99 9.78
C SER A 84 11.28 -2.52 8.36
N SER A 85 10.64 -1.94 7.35
CA SER A 85 10.65 -2.45 5.98
C SER A 85 12.05 -2.47 5.34
N GLY A 86 12.87 -1.45 5.58
CA GLY A 86 14.25 -1.41 5.07
C GLY A 86 15.09 -2.58 5.59
N PHE A 87 14.95 -2.91 6.88
CA PHE A 87 15.61 -4.08 7.47
C PHE A 87 15.09 -5.38 6.83
N ILE A 88 13.76 -5.52 6.70
CA ILE A 88 13.15 -6.70 6.08
C ILE A 88 13.64 -6.88 4.64
N VAL A 89 13.59 -5.81 3.83
CA VAL A 89 14.02 -5.86 2.41
C VAL A 89 15.52 -6.14 2.28
N SER A 90 16.35 -5.62 3.18
CA SER A 90 17.80 -5.88 3.15
C SER A 90 18.13 -7.32 3.54
N TYR A 91 17.44 -7.88 4.52
CA TYR A 91 17.69 -9.20 5.05
C TYR A 91 17.18 -10.32 4.15
N PHE A 92 15.98 -10.17 3.58
CA PHE A 92 15.37 -11.19 2.73
C PHE A 92 15.93 -11.15 1.28
N SER A 93 16.01 -12.33 0.66
CA SER A 93 16.43 -12.45 -0.73
C SER A 93 15.36 -11.91 -1.69
N SER A 94 15.80 -11.42 -2.87
CA SER A 94 14.89 -10.96 -3.93
C SER A 94 13.86 -12.04 -4.33
N LYS A 95 14.24 -13.31 -4.32
CA LYS A 95 13.35 -14.44 -4.62
C LYS A 95 12.25 -14.60 -3.58
N PHE A 96 12.56 -14.41 -2.30
CA PHE A 96 11.57 -14.49 -1.21
C PHE A 96 10.57 -13.34 -1.30
N LEU A 97 11.05 -12.12 -1.51
CA LEU A 97 10.19 -10.93 -1.67
C LEU A 97 9.25 -11.08 -2.88
N LEU A 98 9.78 -11.57 -4.00
CA LEU A 98 8.99 -11.86 -5.20
C LEU A 98 7.95 -12.94 -4.95
N GLY A 99 8.33 -14.03 -4.30
CA GLY A 99 7.39 -15.10 -3.92
C GLY A 99 6.24 -14.60 -3.05
N THR A 100 6.56 -13.75 -2.06
CA THR A 100 5.56 -13.10 -1.20
C THR A 100 4.65 -12.18 -2.01
N LEU A 101 5.20 -11.38 -2.93
CA LEU A 101 4.43 -10.52 -3.83
C LEU A 101 3.44 -11.33 -4.67
N ILE A 102 3.90 -12.39 -5.32
CA ILE A 102 3.06 -13.27 -6.15
C ILE A 102 1.97 -13.92 -5.31
N LEU A 103 2.32 -14.44 -4.13
CA LEU A 103 1.35 -15.07 -3.22
C LEU A 103 0.22 -14.10 -2.84
N VAL A 104 0.58 -12.87 -2.50
CA VAL A 104 -0.40 -11.83 -2.15
C VAL A 104 -1.28 -11.48 -3.34
N GLN A 105 -0.72 -11.37 -4.54
CA GLN A 105 -1.51 -11.11 -5.75
C GLN A 105 -2.49 -12.25 -6.06
N ILE A 106 -2.09 -13.50 -5.87
CA ILE A 106 -2.97 -14.66 -6.04
C ILE A 106 -4.10 -14.63 -5.02
N ILE A 107 -3.80 -14.34 -3.74
CA ILE A 107 -4.83 -14.23 -2.70
C ILE A 107 -5.83 -13.12 -3.03
N ASN A 108 -5.36 -11.96 -3.52
CA ASN A 108 -6.22 -10.86 -3.92
C ASN A 108 -7.09 -11.23 -5.13
N LEU A 109 -6.51 -11.93 -6.11
CA LEU A 109 -7.25 -12.42 -7.26
C LEU A 109 -8.39 -13.39 -6.85
N ILE A 110 -8.09 -14.34 -5.95
CA ILE A 110 -9.11 -15.27 -5.42
C ILE A 110 -10.22 -14.52 -4.67
N LYS A 111 -9.85 -13.50 -3.88
CA LYS A 111 -10.82 -12.68 -3.16
C LYS A 111 -11.72 -11.85 -4.08
N LEU A 112 -11.22 -11.45 -5.26
CA LEU A 112 -12.02 -10.71 -6.25
C LEU A 112 -13.22 -11.53 -6.75
N PHE A 113 -13.10 -12.86 -6.81
CA PHE A 113 -14.19 -13.74 -7.21
C PHE A 113 -15.16 -14.11 -6.08
N LYS A 114 -14.82 -13.76 -4.83
CA LYS A 114 -15.75 -13.88 -3.70
C LYS A 114 -16.50 -12.57 -3.55
N THR A 115 -17.82 -12.63 -3.61
CA THR A 115 -18.70 -11.48 -3.40
C THR A 115 -18.34 -10.81 -2.07
N PRO A 116 -18.10 -9.49 -2.03
CA PRO A 116 -17.89 -8.79 -0.79
C PRO A 116 -19.16 -8.96 0.07
N THR A 117 -18.99 -9.47 1.28
CA THR A 117 -20.07 -9.48 2.26
C THR A 117 -20.35 -8.03 2.64
N GLU A 118 -21.58 -7.56 2.46
CA GLU A 118 -21.96 -6.25 2.98
C GLU A 118 -21.75 -6.22 4.49
N PRO A 119 -21.19 -5.14 5.03
CA PRO A 119 -21.00 -5.02 6.48
C PRO A 119 -22.34 -5.11 7.18
N THR A 120 -22.46 -6.05 8.12
CA THR A 120 -23.73 -6.35 8.82
C THR A 120 -23.84 -5.67 10.20
N GLY A 121 -22.87 -4.82 10.57
CA GLY A 121 -22.81 -4.18 11.88
C GLY A 121 -22.21 -2.79 11.86
N GLU A 122 -22.18 -2.14 13.03
CA GLU A 122 -21.49 -0.86 13.19
C GLU A 122 -19.96 -1.03 13.04
N PRO A 123 -19.26 -0.03 12.48
CA PRO A 123 -17.81 -0.09 12.34
C PRO A 123 -17.13 -0.20 13.71
N ASN A 124 -16.23 -1.15 13.84
CA ASN A 124 -15.41 -1.27 15.04
C ASN A 124 -14.22 -0.29 14.95
N GLU A 125 -14.30 0.81 15.67
CA GLU A 125 -13.29 1.87 15.70
C GLU A 125 -12.31 1.73 16.89
N SER A 126 -12.09 0.52 17.39
CA SER A 126 -11.12 0.29 18.46
C SER A 126 -9.73 0.78 18.05
N LYS A 127 -9.26 1.86 18.69
CA LYS A 127 -7.98 2.52 18.37
C LYS A 127 -6.79 1.55 18.49
N ILE A 128 -6.81 0.67 19.48
CA ILE A 128 -5.73 -0.30 19.71
C ILE A 128 -5.69 -1.30 18.56
N LEU A 129 -6.86 -1.82 18.15
CA LEU A 129 -6.96 -2.79 17.06
C LEU A 129 -6.51 -2.17 15.73
N LEU A 130 -6.97 -0.94 15.43
CA LEU A 130 -6.53 -0.20 14.24
C LEU A 130 -5.02 0.03 14.21
N PHE A 131 -4.43 0.42 15.35
CA PHE A 131 -2.98 0.62 15.45
C PHE A 131 -2.21 -0.68 15.21
N ILE A 132 -2.61 -1.79 15.83
CA ILE A 132 -1.97 -3.11 15.65
C ILE A 132 -2.09 -3.58 14.20
N VAL A 133 -3.27 -3.48 13.60
CA VAL A 133 -3.49 -3.80 12.18
C VAL A 133 -2.57 -2.95 11.30
N GLY A 134 -2.53 -1.65 11.56
CA GLY A 134 -1.64 -0.74 10.84
C GLY A 134 -0.18 -1.15 10.93
N LEU A 135 0.30 -1.48 12.12
CA LEU A 135 1.68 -1.88 12.37
C LEU A 135 2.08 -3.13 11.58
N PHE A 136 1.29 -4.19 11.64
CA PHE A 136 1.57 -5.42 10.91
C PHE A 136 1.46 -5.24 9.40
N VAL A 137 0.40 -4.57 8.94
CA VAL A 137 0.20 -4.34 7.50
C VAL A 137 1.29 -3.41 6.96
N GLY A 138 1.67 -2.35 7.70
CA GLY A 138 2.74 -1.44 7.30
C GLY A 138 4.08 -2.15 7.12
N ALA A 139 4.45 -3.00 8.08
CA ALA A 139 5.69 -3.77 8.01
C ALA A 139 5.73 -4.71 6.78
N VAL A 140 4.67 -5.51 6.58
CA VAL A 140 4.64 -6.52 5.51
C VAL A 140 4.41 -5.89 4.14
N ALA A 141 3.40 -5.03 4.01
CA ALA A 141 2.99 -4.50 2.72
C ALA A 141 4.04 -3.58 2.08
N ILE A 142 4.71 -2.77 2.88
CA ILE A 142 5.79 -1.90 2.40
C ILE A 142 7.02 -2.71 2.02
N SER A 143 7.36 -3.75 2.78
CA SER A 143 8.50 -4.63 2.44
C SER A 143 8.31 -5.36 1.09
N VAL A 144 7.08 -5.55 0.64
CA VAL A 144 6.78 -6.16 -0.66
C VAL A 144 6.51 -5.09 -1.75
N GLY A 145 6.42 -3.82 -1.37
CA GLY A 145 6.16 -2.72 -2.30
C GLY A 145 4.70 -2.59 -2.77
N ILE A 146 3.74 -3.15 -2.02
CA ILE A 146 2.30 -3.15 -2.39
C ILE A 146 1.56 -1.93 -1.83
N GLY A 147 2.10 -1.25 -0.82
CA GLY A 147 1.54 -0.02 -0.25
C GLY A 147 0.46 -0.20 0.82
N GLY A 148 0.04 -1.41 1.09
CA GLY A 148 -0.83 -1.74 2.21
C GLY A 148 -2.33 -1.49 2.04
N ALA A 149 -2.78 -0.61 1.15
CA ALA A 149 -4.22 -0.40 0.93
C ALA A 149 -4.94 -1.71 0.59
N VAL A 150 -4.32 -2.53 -0.24
CA VAL A 150 -4.84 -3.84 -0.67
C VAL A 150 -5.02 -4.82 0.49
N PHE A 151 -4.21 -4.71 1.55
CA PHE A 151 -4.35 -5.53 2.77
C PHE A 151 -5.33 -4.91 3.75
N VAL A 152 -5.26 -3.58 3.90
CA VAL A 152 -6.10 -2.83 4.83
C VAL A 152 -7.57 -2.94 4.47
N MET A 153 -7.93 -2.79 3.18
CA MET A 153 -9.32 -2.83 2.74
C MET A 153 -10.07 -4.09 3.18
N PRO A 154 -9.60 -5.33 2.87
CA PRO A 154 -10.33 -6.52 3.29
C PRO A 154 -10.36 -6.70 4.80
N ILE A 155 -9.37 -6.20 5.54
CA ILE A 155 -9.38 -6.24 7.00
C ILE A 155 -10.45 -5.28 7.55
N LEU A 156 -10.51 -4.05 7.05
CA LEU A 156 -11.51 -3.07 7.46
C LEU A 156 -12.94 -3.54 7.15
N ILE A 157 -13.16 -4.10 5.96
CA ILE A 157 -14.50 -4.55 5.55
C ILE A 157 -14.92 -5.81 6.29
N SER A 158 -14.08 -6.86 6.30
CA SER A 158 -14.47 -8.19 6.80
C SER A 158 -14.39 -8.33 8.31
N PHE A 159 -13.49 -7.61 8.99
CA PHE A 159 -13.27 -7.75 10.44
C PHE A 159 -13.74 -6.54 11.26
N LEU A 160 -13.76 -5.36 10.64
CA LEU A 160 -14.12 -4.13 11.34
C LEU A 160 -15.45 -3.52 10.83
N ASN A 161 -16.16 -4.18 9.94
CA ASN A 161 -17.47 -3.76 9.39
C ASN A 161 -17.47 -2.35 8.77
N TYR A 162 -16.36 -1.92 8.16
CA TYR A 162 -16.32 -0.65 7.44
C TYR A 162 -17.03 -0.76 6.11
N ASP A 163 -17.77 0.29 5.74
CA ASP A 163 -18.27 0.44 4.36
C ASP A 163 -17.11 0.50 3.37
N ILE A 164 -17.31 -0.08 2.18
CA ILE A 164 -16.30 -0.18 1.11
C ILE A 164 -15.68 1.18 0.80
N LYS A 165 -16.48 2.24 0.66
CA LYS A 165 -15.99 3.60 0.34
C LYS A 165 -15.10 4.16 1.45
N LYS A 166 -15.50 3.96 2.69
CA LYS A 166 -14.71 4.36 3.87
C LYS A 166 -13.44 3.53 3.99
N ALA A 167 -13.50 2.23 3.74
CA ALA A 167 -12.33 1.33 3.77
C ALA A 167 -11.30 1.70 2.70
N VAL A 168 -11.72 2.02 1.47
CA VAL A 168 -10.85 2.50 0.39
C VAL A 168 -10.18 3.83 0.78
N SER A 169 -10.96 4.78 1.29
CA SER A 169 -10.45 6.10 1.69
C SER A 169 -9.44 6.00 2.84
N THR A 170 -9.76 5.19 3.85
CA THR A 170 -8.88 4.91 4.99
C THR A 170 -7.61 4.18 4.54
N GLY A 171 -7.72 3.24 3.62
CA GLY A 171 -6.58 2.53 3.05
C GLY A 171 -5.64 3.46 2.28
N LEU A 172 -6.15 4.37 1.46
CA LEU A 172 -5.32 5.36 0.76
C LEU A 172 -4.63 6.32 1.74
N PHE A 173 -5.33 6.77 2.77
CA PHE A 173 -4.76 7.64 3.80
C PHE A 173 -3.65 6.91 4.60
N PHE A 174 -3.87 5.65 4.94
CA PHE A 174 -2.87 4.78 5.56
C PHE A 174 -1.58 4.70 4.73
N VAL A 175 -1.70 4.60 3.40
CA VAL A 175 -0.54 4.50 2.49
C VAL A 175 0.35 5.75 2.58
N ILE A 176 -0.18 6.95 2.83
CA ILE A 176 0.65 8.15 3.00
C ILE A 176 1.68 7.93 4.11
N PHE A 177 1.23 7.47 5.26
CA PHE A 177 2.09 7.27 6.43
C PHE A 177 3.05 6.11 6.24
N SER A 178 2.53 4.96 5.81
CA SER A 178 3.34 3.76 5.63
C SER A 178 4.36 3.91 4.51
N SER A 179 4.02 4.52 3.38
CA SER A 179 4.97 4.74 2.29
C SER A 179 6.02 5.79 2.63
N SER A 180 5.65 6.86 3.36
CA SER A 180 6.63 7.86 3.82
C SER A 180 7.66 7.23 4.77
N ALA A 181 7.21 6.44 5.74
CA ALA A 181 8.11 5.72 6.65
C ALA A 181 8.95 4.66 5.90
N GLY A 182 8.33 3.94 4.98
CA GLY A 182 9.01 2.95 4.14
C GLY A 182 10.09 3.57 3.28
N PHE A 183 9.81 4.73 2.66
CA PHE A 183 10.80 5.46 1.88
C PHE A 183 12.00 5.88 2.75
N LEU A 184 11.76 6.42 3.94
CA LEU A 184 12.82 6.76 4.90
C LEU A 184 13.64 5.53 5.28
N SER A 185 12.98 4.42 5.58
CA SER A 185 13.63 3.18 5.99
C SER A 185 14.46 2.56 4.86
N LEU A 186 13.92 2.49 3.63
CA LEU A 186 14.67 1.97 2.47
C LEU A 186 15.83 2.88 2.08
N SER A 187 15.65 4.20 2.16
CA SER A 187 16.72 5.18 1.90
C SER A 187 17.88 5.01 2.87
N ALA A 188 17.58 4.81 4.16
CA ALA A 188 18.61 4.57 5.18
C ALA A 188 19.41 3.28 4.93
N HIS A 189 18.82 2.30 4.25
CA HIS A 189 19.48 1.03 3.87
C HIS A 189 20.07 1.04 2.44
N GLY A 190 20.09 2.19 1.76
CA GLY A 190 20.65 2.32 0.41
C GLY A 190 19.89 1.57 -0.69
N LEU A 191 18.61 1.26 -0.46
CA LEU A 191 17.75 0.49 -1.37
C LEU A 191 16.92 1.38 -2.32
N VAL A 192 17.12 2.70 -2.25
CA VAL A 192 16.48 3.66 -3.17
C VAL A 192 17.49 4.12 -4.19
N TYR A 193 17.11 4.05 -5.46
CA TYR A 193 17.96 4.47 -6.58
C TYR A 193 17.80 5.97 -6.81
N TYR A 194 18.86 6.75 -6.59
CA TYR A 194 18.88 8.21 -6.75
C TYR A 194 19.49 8.70 -8.08
N LYS A 195 19.64 7.81 -9.09
CA LYS A 195 20.25 8.18 -10.37
C LYS A 195 19.23 8.49 -11.45
#